data_cfc7b02a004a97324bf651bff5215f05
#
_entry.id   cfc7b02a004a97324bf651bff5215f05
#
_cell.length_a   1.000
_cell.length_b   1.000
_cell.length_c   1.000
_cell.angle_alpha   90.00
_cell.angle_beta   90.00
_cell.angle_gamma   90.00
#
_symmetry.space_group_name_H-M   'P 1'
#
loop_
_entity.id
_entity.type
_entity.pdbx_description
1 polymer ?
#
loop_
_entity_poly.entity_id
_entity_poly.type
_entity_poly.pdbx_seq_one_letter_code
_entity_poly.pdbx_strand_id
1 'polypeptide(L)'
;RLSGKVLWMFFLFHSILYLCIMNMLEQLARIVLPKEILDNFDIVKIETDESDIDSMSMTIYLDERMNAYLQKSEDYESKGFMDAVRITDFPIRDHKVILVLRRRRWRNKETGETFVDRISVTESGTRYSKEFAAFLKETYGHIPDDLPYA
;
A
#
# COMPACT_ATOMS: atom_id res chain seq x y z
N ARG A 1 2.67 33.05 30.80
CA ARG A 1 3.85 32.26 30.41
C ARG A 1 3.72 30.86 31.02
N LEU A 2 3.50 29.85 30.19
CA LEU A 2 3.46 28.45 30.62
C LEU A 2 4.86 28.02 31.08
N SER A 3 4.95 27.40 32.26
CA SER A 3 6.23 26.91 32.75
C SER A 3 6.74 25.79 31.82
N GLY A 4 8.06 25.64 31.68
CA GLY A 4 8.66 24.61 30.82
C GLY A 4 8.16 23.18 31.09
N LYS A 5 7.74 22.89 32.34
CA LYS A 5 7.13 21.62 32.74
C LYS A 5 5.76 21.38 32.10
N VAL A 6 4.94 22.41 31.96
CA VAL A 6 3.61 22.31 31.32
C VAL A 6 3.77 22.10 29.81
N LEU A 7 4.70 22.81 29.20
CA LEU A 7 5.01 22.64 27.76
C LEU A 7 5.51 21.22 27.47
N TRP A 8 6.36 20.68 28.34
CA TRP A 8 6.89 19.32 28.23
C TRP A 8 5.80 18.25 28.40
N MET A 9 4.87 18.47 29.32
CA MET A 9 3.70 17.61 29.51
C MET A 9 2.79 17.59 28.30
N PHE A 10 2.54 18.75 27.68
CA PHE A 10 1.77 18.83 26.42
C PHE A 10 2.45 18.09 25.29
N PHE A 11 3.77 18.21 25.15
CA PHE A 11 4.54 17.52 24.13
C PHE A 11 4.51 15.99 24.33
N LEU A 12 4.70 15.50 25.56
CA LEU A 12 4.59 14.09 25.89
C LEU A 12 3.18 13.54 25.63
N PHE A 13 2.15 14.26 26.06
CA PHE A 13 0.77 13.86 25.83
C PHE A 13 0.43 13.77 24.34
N HIS A 14 0.88 14.74 23.55
CA HIS A 14 0.70 14.75 22.10
C HIS A 14 1.43 13.58 21.43
N SER A 15 2.65 13.27 21.87
CA SER A 15 3.42 12.13 21.36
C SER A 15 2.78 10.79 21.70
N ILE A 16 2.27 10.61 22.93
CA ILE A 16 1.59 9.38 23.35
C ILE A 16 0.28 9.21 22.58
N LEU A 17 -0.50 10.27 22.41
CA LEU A 17 -1.74 10.25 21.64
C LEU A 17 -1.48 9.91 20.18
N TYR A 18 -0.44 10.49 19.59
CA TYR A 18 -0.02 10.19 18.21
C TYR A 18 0.37 8.71 18.05
N LEU A 19 1.17 8.16 18.96
CA LEU A 19 1.57 6.74 18.94
C LEU A 19 0.36 5.81 19.11
N CYS A 20 -0.60 6.17 19.97
CA CYS A 20 -1.81 5.38 20.17
C CYS A 20 -2.70 5.37 18.90
N ILE A 21 -2.86 6.51 18.24
CA ILE A 21 -3.63 6.62 16.99
C ILE A 21 -2.93 5.84 15.86
N MET A 22 -1.60 5.95 15.75
CA MET A 22 -0.82 5.23 14.73
C MET A 22 -0.93 3.71 14.91
N ASN A 23 -0.88 3.20 16.16
CA ASN A 23 -1.07 1.78 16.44
C ASN A 23 -2.48 1.30 16.03
N MET A 24 -3.52 2.08 16.32
CA MET A 24 -4.89 1.76 15.96
C MET A 24 -5.10 1.72 14.44
N LEU A 25 -4.53 2.69 13.71
CA LEU A 25 -4.57 2.72 12.24
C LEU A 25 -3.81 1.55 11.62
N GLU A 26 -2.67 1.18 12.19
CA GLU A 26 -1.92 0.00 11.74
C GLU A 26 -2.71 -1.30 11.93
N GLN A 27 -3.40 -1.45 13.04
CA GLN A 27 -4.27 -2.61 13.29
C GLN A 27 -5.42 -2.68 12.29
N LEU A 28 -6.05 -1.56 11.95
CA LEU A 28 -7.10 -1.50 10.94
C LEU A 28 -6.52 -1.83 9.54
N ALA A 29 -5.37 -1.28 9.19
CA ALA A 29 -4.72 -1.57 7.91
C ALA A 29 -4.42 -3.07 7.74
N ARG A 30 -4.02 -3.76 8.82
CA ARG A 30 -3.78 -5.22 8.81
C ARG A 30 -5.01 -6.07 8.53
N ILE A 31 -6.20 -5.53 8.78
CA ILE A 31 -7.47 -6.22 8.48
C ILE A 31 -7.90 -5.95 7.03
N VAL A 32 -7.59 -4.76 6.52
CA VAL A 32 -8.09 -4.26 5.24
C VAL A 32 -7.18 -4.58 4.07
N LEU A 33 -5.86 -4.59 4.28
CA LEU A 33 -4.87 -4.74 3.21
C LEU A 33 -4.21 -6.12 3.21
N PRO A 34 -3.86 -6.67 2.03
CA PRO A 34 -3.08 -7.89 1.93
C PRO A 34 -1.76 -7.79 2.69
N LYS A 35 -1.34 -8.91 3.29
CA LYS A 35 -0.10 -8.97 4.07
C LYS A 35 1.13 -8.56 3.26
N GLU A 36 1.22 -8.96 2.00
CA GLU A 36 2.32 -8.60 1.11
C GLU A 36 2.43 -7.09 0.90
N ILE A 37 1.29 -6.39 0.90
CA ILE A 37 1.26 -4.92 0.85
C ILE A 37 1.83 -4.34 2.15
N LEU A 38 1.33 -4.79 3.29
CA LEU A 38 1.74 -4.25 4.60
C LEU A 38 3.20 -4.51 4.92
N ASP A 39 3.74 -5.64 4.48
CA ASP A 39 5.13 -6.00 4.73
C ASP A 39 6.11 -5.18 3.87
N ASN A 40 5.69 -4.72 2.69
CA ASN A 40 6.60 -4.17 1.69
C ASN A 40 6.32 -2.71 1.27
N PHE A 41 5.16 -2.15 1.65
CA PHE A 41 4.76 -0.82 1.22
C PHE A 41 4.36 0.08 2.39
N ASP A 42 4.56 1.38 2.21
CA ASP A 42 4.04 2.41 3.08
C ASP A 42 2.80 3.05 2.46
N ILE A 43 1.76 3.27 3.27
CA ILE A 43 0.58 4.02 2.85
C ILE A 43 0.95 5.50 2.79
N VAL A 44 0.90 6.08 1.60
CA VAL A 44 1.25 7.49 1.37
C VAL A 44 0.02 8.39 1.47
N LYS A 45 -1.11 7.93 0.90
CA LYS A 45 -2.34 8.72 0.79
C LYS A 45 -3.53 7.79 0.63
N ILE A 46 -4.69 8.23 1.13
CA ILE A 46 -5.98 7.60 0.87
C ILE A 46 -6.92 8.67 0.34
N GLU A 47 -7.62 8.37 -0.73
CA GLU A 47 -8.67 9.19 -1.32
C GLU A 47 -9.96 8.39 -1.43
N THR A 48 -11.09 9.02 -1.12
CA THR A 48 -12.43 8.46 -1.34
C THR A 48 -13.16 9.31 -2.35
N ASP A 49 -13.87 8.68 -3.26
CA ASP A 49 -14.78 9.31 -4.20
C ASP A 49 -16.19 8.76 -3.94
N GLU A 50 -17.05 9.63 -3.43
CA GLU A 50 -18.45 9.38 -3.09
C GLU A 50 -19.41 10.26 -3.93
N SER A 51 -18.91 10.83 -5.03
CA SER A 51 -19.67 11.73 -5.89
C SER A 51 -20.83 11.03 -6.61
N ASP A 52 -20.71 9.72 -6.82
CA ASP A 52 -21.72 8.86 -7.39
C ASP A 52 -21.98 7.67 -6.45
N ILE A 53 -23.23 7.55 -5.95
CA ILE A 53 -23.62 6.49 -5.00
C ILE A 53 -23.47 5.09 -5.62
N ASP A 54 -23.64 4.97 -6.92
CA ASP A 54 -23.54 3.69 -7.62
C ASP A 54 -22.09 3.28 -7.95
N SER A 55 -21.12 4.19 -7.75
CA SER A 55 -19.71 3.95 -8.09
C SER A 55 -18.72 4.49 -7.07
N MET A 56 -19.05 4.40 -5.78
CA MET A 56 -18.14 4.84 -4.72
C MET A 56 -16.81 4.09 -4.78
N SER A 57 -15.71 4.82 -4.57
CA SER A 57 -14.38 4.22 -4.60
C SER A 57 -13.45 4.75 -3.52
N MET A 58 -12.52 3.90 -3.10
CA MET A 58 -11.41 4.23 -2.22
C MET A 58 -10.10 3.91 -2.95
N THR A 59 -9.26 4.91 -3.11
CA THR A 59 -7.93 4.75 -3.71
C THR A 59 -6.86 4.89 -2.63
N ILE A 60 -6.05 3.86 -2.47
CA ILE A 60 -4.94 3.79 -1.51
C ILE A 60 -3.63 3.86 -2.28
N TYR A 61 -2.83 4.89 -2.03
CA TYR A 61 -1.53 5.11 -2.65
C TYR A 61 -0.43 4.51 -1.78
N LEU A 62 0.40 3.68 -2.40
CA LEU A 62 1.36 2.82 -1.74
C LEU A 62 2.74 2.95 -2.39
N ASP A 63 3.76 3.25 -1.58
CA ASP A 63 5.14 3.31 -2.01
C ASP A 63 5.94 2.14 -1.44
N GLU A 64 6.66 1.42 -2.30
CA GLU A 64 7.52 0.33 -1.89
C GLU A 64 8.60 0.84 -0.93
N ARG A 65 8.71 0.18 0.22
CA ARG A 65 9.77 0.46 1.21
C ARG A 65 11.14 0.20 0.63
N MET A 66 12.14 0.83 1.24
CA MET A 66 13.53 0.57 0.90
C MET A 66 13.92 -0.85 1.35
N ASN A 67 14.38 -1.68 0.41
CA ASN A 67 14.94 -2.98 0.76
C ASN A 67 16.28 -2.76 1.48
N ALA A 68 16.34 -3.14 2.75
CA ALA A 68 17.50 -2.92 3.59
C ALA A 68 18.78 -3.66 3.11
N TYR A 69 18.61 -4.83 2.48
CA TYR A 69 19.71 -5.58 1.91
C TYR A 69 20.30 -4.86 0.68
N LEU A 70 19.47 -4.46 -0.25
CA LEU A 70 19.90 -3.74 -1.45
C LEU A 70 20.48 -2.36 -1.10
N GLN A 71 19.90 -1.70 -0.10
CA GLN A 71 20.39 -0.39 0.37
C GLN A 71 21.80 -0.46 1.00
N LYS A 72 22.12 -1.54 1.71
CA LYS A 72 23.40 -1.73 2.36
C LYS A 72 24.48 -2.26 1.42
N SER A 73 24.09 -2.82 0.29
CA SER A 73 25.05 -3.34 -0.70
C SER A 73 25.71 -2.19 -1.44
N GLU A 74 27.02 -2.28 -1.63
CA GLU A 74 27.78 -1.34 -2.46
C GLU A 74 27.50 -1.53 -3.95
N ASP A 75 26.95 -2.69 -4.35
CA ASP A 75 26.73 -3.08 -5.73
C ASP A 75 25.46 -2.48 -6.36
N TYR A 76 24.53 -2.01 -5.50
CA TYR A 76 23.22 -1.54 -5.93
C TYR A 76 22.97 -0.08 -5.56
N GLU A 77 22.15 0.59 -6.35
CA GLU A 77 21.67 1.94 -6.06
C GLU A 77 20.17 2.06 -6.38
N SER A 78 19.45 2.80 -5.56
CA SER A 78 18.05 3.12 -5.83
C SER A 78 17.95 4.23 -6.88
N LYS A 79 17.11 4.03 -7.90
CA LYS A 79 16.83 4.98 -9.00
C LYS A 79 15.42 5.57 -8.92
N GLY A 80 14.87 5.65 -7.72
CA GLY A 80 13.51 6.18 -7.50
C GLY A 80 12.44 5.12 -7.76
N PHE A 81 11.30 5.55 -8.28
CA PHE A 81 10.16 4.69 -8.49
C PHE A 81 9.89 4.44 -9.98
N MET A 82 9.28 3.31 -10.27
CA MET A 82 8.63 3.02 -11.55
C MET A 82 7.29 3.74 -11.64
N ASP A 83 6.69 3.75 -12.82
CA ASP A 83 5.32 4.21 -13.00
C ASP A 83 4.36 3.45 -12.09
N ALA A 84 3.36 4.16 -11.59
CA ALA A 84 2.37 3.58 -10.68
C ALA A 84 1.52 2.52 -11.40
N VAL A 85 1.30 1.40 -10.72
CA VAL A 85 0.39 0.33 -11.17
C VAL A 85 -0.87 0.37 -10.34
N ARG A 86 -2.03 0.30 -10.99
CA ARG A 86 -3.34 0.23 -10.33
C ARG A 86 -3.79 -1.22 -10.28
N ILE A 87 -4.17 -1.70 -9.10
CA ILE A 87 -4.77 -3.01 -8.89
C ILE A 87 -6.06 -2.88 -8.10
N THR A 88 -7.01 -3.76 -8.36
CA THR A 88 -8.28 -3.84 -7.63
C THR A 88 -8.16 -4.88 -6.52
N ASP A 89 -8.64 -4.53 -5.33
CA ASP A 89 -8.67 -5.38 -4.16
C ASP A 89 -10.12 -5.59 -3.69
N PHE A 90 -10.31 -6.35 -2.61
CA PHE A 90 -11.63 -6.57 -2.03
C PHE A 90 -12.35 -5.23 -1.77
N PRO A 91 -13.62 -5.12 -2.14
CA PRO A 91 -14.38 -3.93 -1.80
C PRO A 91 -14.52 -3.80 -0.28
N ILE A 92 -14.51 -2.57 0.21
CA ILE A 92 -14.75 -2.25 1.61
C ILE A 92 -16.13 -1.60 1.68
N ARG A 93 -17.11 -2.32 2.24
CA ARG A 93 -18.50 -1.91 2.20
C ARG A 93 -18.99 -1.76 0.75
N ASP A 94 -19.45 -0.59 0.40
CA ASP A 94 -19.95 -0.18 -0.90
C ASP A 94 -18.89 0.53 -1.77
N HIS A 95 -17.65 0.59 -1.28
CA HIS A 95 -16.55 1.22 -2.00
C HIS A 95 -15.70 0.18 -2.74
N LYS A 96 -15.51 0.38 -4.02
CA LYS A 96 -14.46 -0.27 -4.80
C LYS A 96 -13.10 0.15 -4.23
N VAL A 97 -12.21 -0.80 -3.99
CA VAL A 97 -10.85 -0.52 -3.50
C VAL A 97 -9.84 -0.64 -4.62
N ILE A 98 -9.09 0.44 -4.81
CA ILE A 98 -8.03 0.54 -5.80
C ILE A 98 -6.72 0.81 -5.06
N LEU A 99 -5.74 -0.08 -5.25
CA LEU A 99 -4.39 0.10 -4.73
C LEU A 99 -3.52 0.65 -5.86
N VAL A 100 -2.88 1.79 -5.62
CA VAL A 100 -1.96 2.44 -6.56
C VAL A 100 -0.55 2.26 -6.02
N LEU A 101 0.20 1.35 -6.62
CA LEU A 101 1.52 0.95 -6.15
C LEU A 101 2.62 1.57 -6.98
N ARG A 102 3.59 2.19 -6.33
CA ARG A 102 4.85 2.58 -6.94
C ARG A 102 5.95 1.65 -6.48
N ARG A 103 6.56 0.93 -7.44
CA ARG A 103 7.66 -0.01 -7.19
C ARG A 103 8.99 0.72 -7.25
N ARG A 104 9.92 0.37 -6.34
CA ARG A 104 11.28 0.92 -6.40
C ARG A 104 12.06 0.30 -7.55
N ARG A 105 12.77 1.16 -8.27
CA ARG A 105 13.72 0.75 -9.31
C ARG A 105 15.13 0.77 -8.74
N TRP A 106 15.80 -0.35 -8.89
CA TRP A 106 17.18 -0.55 -8.51
C TRP A 106 18.06 -0.66 -9.75
N ARG A 107 19.31 -0.31 -9.62
CA ARG A 107 20.34 -0.47 -10.65
C ARG A 107 21.53 -1.19 -10.06
N ASN A 108 22.02 -2.22 -10.76
CA ASN A 108 23.33 -2.80 -10.52
C ASN A 108 24.40 -1.85 -11.05
N LYS A 109 25.33 -1.42 -10.21
CA LYS A 109 26.37 -0.46 -10.58
C LYS A 109 27.42 -1.06 -11.53
N GLU A 110 27.68 -2.35 -11.44
CA GLU A 110 28.65 -3.06 -12.28
C GLU A 110 28.08 -3.27 -13.69
N THR A 111 26.89 -3.86 -13.80
CA THR A 111 26.28 -4.18 -15.10
C THR A 111 25.49 -3.02 -15.70
N GLY A 112 25.09 -2.05 -14.91
CA GLY A 112 24.20 -0.95 -15.32
C GLY A 112 22.74 -1.35 -15.51
N GLU A 113 22.39 -2.63 -15.31
CA GLU A 113 21.03 -3.14 -15.47
C GLU A 113 20.12 -2.62 -14.36
N THR A 114 18.88 -2.35 -14.74
CA THR A 114 17.83 -1.92 -13.81
C THR A 114 16.84 -3.04 -13.57
N PHE A 115 16.36 -3.17 -12.32
CA PHE A 115 15.40 -4.18 -11.92
C PHE A 115 14.47 -3.65 -10.81
N VAL A 116 13.40 -4.37 -10.55
CA VAL A 116 12.54 -4.19 -9.38
C VAL A 116 12.66 -5.43 -8.48
N ASP A 117 12.42 -5.24 -7.18
CA ASP A 117 12.45 -6.36 -6.23
C ASP A 117 11.35 -7.38 -6.53
N ARG A 118 11.57 -8.65 -6.16
CA ARG A 118 10.66 -9.77 -6.46
C ARG A 118 9.51 -9.82 -5.45
N ILE A 119 8.70 -8.77 -5.39
CA ILE A 119 7.48 -8.74 -4.59
C ILE A 119 6.30 -9.00 -5.54
N SER A 120 5.54 -10.05 -5.31
CA SER A 120 4.39 -10.40 -6.13
C SER A 120 3.09 -10.06 -5.41
N VAL A 121 2.43 -8.99 -5.82
CA VAL A 121 1.20 -8.44 -5.22
C VAL A 121 -0.05 -8.78 -6.01
N THR A 122 0.10 -9.05 -7.31
CA THR A 122 -1.02 -9.36 -8.21
C THR A 122 -1.02 -10.81 -8.62
N GLU A 123 -2.19 -11.33 -8.95
CA GLU A 123 -2.30 -12.58 -9.68
C GLU A 123 -1.81 -12.40 -11.10
N SER A 124 -1.03 -13.36 -11.61
CA SER A 124 -0.41 -13.30 -12.93
C SER A 124 -1.45 -13.08 -14.03
N GLY A 125 -1.20 -12.09 -14.90
CA GLY A 125 -2.08 -11.75 -16.03
C GLY A 125 -3.33 -10.97 -15.64
N THR A 126 -3.44 -10.52 -14.40
CA THR A 126 -4.60 -9.76 -13.92
C THR A 126 -4.20 -8.44 -13.26
N ARG A 127 -5.21 -7.56 -13.03
CA ARG A 127 -5.07 -6.34 -12.24
C ARG A 127 -5.75 -6.46 -10.87
N TYR A 128 -5.86 -7.68 -10.35
CA TYR A 128 -6.44 -7.96 -9.03
C TYR A 128 -5.35 -8.35 -8.05
N SER A 129 -5.55 -8.05 -6.77
CA SER A 129 -4.72 -8.61 -5.70
C SER A 129 -4.84 -10.14 -5.73
N LYS A 130 -3.81 -10.85 -5.27
CA LYS A 130 -3.80 -12.33 -5.29
C LYS A 130 -4.97 -12.94 -4.52
N GLU A 131 -5.24 -12.39 -3.33
CA GLU A 131 -6.31 -12.89 -2.48
C GLU A 131 -7.68 -12.65 -3.10
N PHE A 132 -7.90 -11.47 -3.70
CA PHE A 132 -9.15 -11.17 -4.37
C PHE A 132 -9.34 -12.00 -5.65
N ALA A 133 -8.29 -12.18 -6.44
CA ALA A 133 -8.34 -13.06 -7.60
C ALA A 133 -8.64 -14.52 -7.23
N ALA A 134 -8.05 -15.03 -6.14
CA ALA A 134 -8.33 -16.36 -5.62
C ALA A 134 -9.80 -16.50 -5.19
N PHE A 135 -10.33 -15.55 -4.46
CA PHE A 135 -11.73 -15.50 -4.05
C PHE A 135 -12.68 -15.50 -5.25
N LEU A 136 -12.39 -14.70 -6.29
CA LEU A 136 -13.22 -14.64 -7.50
C LEU A 136 -13.21 -15.99 -8.24
N LYS A 137 -12.05 -16.62 -8.38
CA LYS A 137 -11.93 -17.94 -9.00
C LYS A 137 -12.70 -19.01 -8.22
N GLU A 138 -12.64 -18.97 -6.89
CA GLU A 138 -13.37 -19.91 -6.04
C GLU A 138 -14.88 -19.71 -6.13
N THR A 139 -15.34 -18.46 -6.16
CA THR A 139 -16.77 -18.13 -6.16
C THR A 139 -17.43 -18.33 -7.52
N TYR A 140 -16.75 -17.93 -8.60
CA TYR A 140 -17.31 -17.91 -9.96
C TYR A 140 -16.68 -18.94 -10.91
N GLY A 141 -15.64 -19.67 -10.48
CA GLY A 141 -14.85 -20.58 -11.32
C GLY A 141 -13.86 -19.88 -12.26
N HIS A 142 -13.93 -18.57 -12.40
CA HIS A 142 -13.04 -17.73 -13.19
C HIS A 142 -13.02 -16.29 -12.64
N ILE A 143 -12.15 -15.45 -13.16
CA ILE A 143 -12.18 -14.02 -12.85
C ILE A 143 -13.14 -13.37 -13.85
N PRO A 144 -14.28 -12.78 -13.39
CA PRO A 144 -15.24 -12.12 -14.28
C PRO A 144 -14.63 -10.87 -14.92
N ASP A 145 -14.96 -10.63 -16.19
CA ASP A 145 -14.54 -9.41 -16.91
C ASP A 145 -15.37 -8.18 -16.45
N ASP A 146 -16.62 -8.43 -16.02
CA ASP A 146 -17.59 -7.40 -15.62
C ASP A 146 -17.97 -7.54 -14.14
N LEU A 147 -17.10 -7.10 -13.26
CA LEU A 147 -17.49 -6.97 -11.84
C LEU A 147 -18.16 -5.61 -11.63
N PRO A 148 -19.27 -5.54 -10.85
CA PRO A 148 -19.91 -4.26 -10.50
C PRO A 148 -18.94 -3.32 -9.75
N TYR A 149 -17.80 -3.85 -9.30
CA TYR A 149 -16.74 -3.14 -8.62
C TYR A 149 -15.40 -3.14 -9.41
N ALA A 150 -15.40 -3.51 -10.67
CA ALA A 150 -14.19 -3.54 -11.52
C ALA A 150 -14.02 -2.26 -12.34
#